data_92b9c486613e9833ece04d3916f05416
#
_entry.id   92b9c486613e9833ece04d3916f05416
#
_cell.length_a   1.000
_cell.length_b   1.000
_cell.length_c   1.000
_cell.angle_alpha   90.00
_cell.angle_beta   90.00
_cell.angle_gamma   90.00
#
_symmetry.space_group_name_H-M   'P 1'
#
loop_
_entity.id
_entity.type
_entity.pdbx_description
1 polymer ?
#
loop_
_entity_poly.entity_id
_entity_poly.type
_entity_poly.pdbx_seq_one_letter_code
_entity_poly.pdbx_strand_id
1 'polypeptide(L)'
;MKKRSSLYSCGVLGAAFVICLVVSSCGKNFFFAGRNLPPSGVLNRVLIAEQNPSAFASGALPFDDAFYDIRHAYNASSGQFTIAGFSGKLPLTIENLPEQEGGAVYNEGDGSLSIVSYAKESVSSTVSIPGGFSSGTEPSPYNGISLTRDLGFVYAANPGNHVISVVNQTSNNPIALTLNLPNAYGISVNPGGTVALVFIQNATQASNYAVRAENPASFAVYSIVQLTQAQQAAATNNPNYLGAQDCEPQKQPVWCVFPVSTGASASFDHPVKAVFSPDGTAAYVVNCGPECGGTTASLTTIPITASSLNAGTTGGSGIALTAQSNIPIPNGATNALFNGNTLYVAGQQYQASSGLFTGYLTIVNTPANTVAGTYPISDGLHNRMVFGDNNTLWIGSSQCNQGVRYQQAQAGANVPFGCITMFNTASNTSYIDAYLGDGTGIAAITGLGKVYTTEGGQIYIYSTTPSSTGIVSLDNSNVTIAGTAIDCAYMDAGSDDDNTIY
;
A
#
# COMPACT_ATOMS: atom_id res chain seq x y z
N MET A 1 -64.71 35.91 4.43
CA MET A 1 -63.51 35.23 5.01
C MET A 1 -63.02 34.01 4.20
N LYS A 2 -63.20 33.87 2.92
CA LYS A 2 -62.76 32.68 2.11
C LYS A 2 -61.64 32.93 1.11
N LYS A 3 -61.08 34.14 1.00
CA LYS A 3 -59.99 34.44 0.04
C LYS A 3 -58.54 34.33 0.61
N ARG A 4 -58.35 34.21 1.95
CA ARG A 4 -57.02 34.13 2.56
C ARG A 4 -56.44 32.71 2.62
N SER A 5 -57.26 31.66 2.61
CA SER A 5 -56.78 30.27 2.65
C SER A 5 -56.16 29.78 1.33
N SER A 6 -56.63 30.32 0.20
CA SER A 6 -56.08 29.93 -1.12
C SER A 6 -54.67 30.45 -1.38
N LEU A 7 -54.32 31.64 -0.86
CA LEU A 7 -52.97 32.19 -1.02
C LEU A 7 -51.92 31.45 -0.19
N TYR A 8 -52.30 30.97 1.01
CA TYR A 8 -51.39 30.16 1.83
C TYR A 8 -51.11 28.78 1.23
N SER A 9 -52.11 28.14 0.63
CA SER A 9 -51.95 26.85 -0.05
C SER A 9 -51.05 26.94 -1.30
N CYS A 10 -51.16 28.01 -2.08
CA CYS A 10 -50.26 28.23 -3.23
C CYS A 10 -48.82 28.54 -2.77
N GLY A 11 -48.61 29.28 -1.67
CA GLY A 11 -47.29 29.58 -1.13
C GLY A 11 -46.59 28.34 -0.60
N VAL A 12 -47.30 27.47 0.11
CA VAL A 12 -46.77 26.22 0.64
C VAL A 12 -46.43 25.22 -0.48
N LEU A 13 -47.28 25.10 -1.49
CA LEU A 13 -47.01 24.28 -2.67
C LEU A 13 -45.84 24.81 -3.50
N GLY A 14 -45.70 26.12 -3.66
CA GLY A 14 -44.56 26.75 -4.31
C GLY A 14 -43.27 26.53 -3.55
N ALA A 15 -43.27 26.69 -2.23
CA ALA A 15 -42.11 26.43 -1.37
C ALA A 15 -41.70 24.93 -1.37
N ALA A 16 -42.67 24.01 -1.32
CA ALA A 16 -42.44 22.58 -1.42
C ALA A 16 -41.84 22.19 -2.79
N PHE A 17 -42.32 22.81 -3.88
CA PHE A 17 -41.80 22.57 -5.22
C PHE A 17 -40.36 23.10 -5.40
N VAL A 18 -40.06 24.27 -4.84
CA VAL A 18 -38.67 24.80 -4.81
C VAL A 18 -37.76 23.94 -3.96
N ILE A 19 -38.21 23.45 -2.80
CA ILE A 19 -37.44 22.50 -1.96
C ILE A 19 -37.25 21.20 -2.71
N CYS A 20 -38.24 20.65 -3.39
CA CYS A 20 -38.07 19.44 -4.21
C CYS A 20 -37.11 19.66 -5.39
N LEU A 21 -37.10 20.83 -6.02
CA LEU A 21 -36.15 21.15 -7.08
C LEU A 21 -34.71 21.30 -6.54
N VAL A 22 -34.56 21.87 -5.35
CA VAL A 22 -33.24 21.99 -4.69
C VAL A 22 -32.77 20.64 -4.21
N VAL A 23 -33.66 19.77 -3.74
CA VAL A 23 -33.29 18.40 -3.28
C VAL A 23 -33.12 17.44 -4.47
N SER A 24 -33.86 17.63 -5.58
CA SER A 24 -33.67 16.83 -6.80
C SER A 24 -32.49 17.28 -7.66
N SER A 25 -31.93 18.47 -7.40
CA SER A 25 -30.62 18.86 -7.96
C SER A 25 -29.46 18.28 -7.18
N CYS A 26 -29.69 17.33 -6.28
CA CYS A 26 -28.66 16.52 -5.62
C CYS A 26 -27.94 15.58 -6.60
N GLY A 27 -27.64 16.04 -7.80
CA GLY A 27 -26.61 15.52 -8.64
C GLY A 27 -25.32 16.26 -8.35
N LYS A 28 -24.23 15.55 -8.31
CA LYS A 28 -22.81 15.97 -8.36
C LYS A 28 -22.37 17.24 -7.59
N ASN A 29 -23.06 18.35 -7.70
CA ASN A 29 -22.60 19.64 -7.17
C ASN A 29 -22.79 19.81 -5.66
N PHE A 30 -23.59 18.99 -5.00
CA PHE A 30 -23.83 19.15 -3.56
C PHE A 30 -22.71 18.51 -2.71
N PHE A 31 -22.19 17.38 -3.13
CA PHE A 31 -21.04 16.73 -2.42
C PHE A 31 -19.73 17.50 -2.60
N PHE A 32 -19.65 18.34 -3.62
CA PHE A 32 -18.43 19.09 -3.97
C PHE A 32 -18.59 20.59 -3.83
N ALA A 33 -19.67 21.06 -3.20
CA ALA A 33 -19.84 22.48 -2.87
C ALA A 33 -18.71 22.93 -1.92
N GLY A 34 -17.71 23.59 -2.47
CA GLY A 34 -16.52 24.05 -1.76
C GLY A 34 -15.21 23.39 -2.15
N ARG A 35 -15.20 22.29 -2.92
CA ARG A 35 -13.99 21.80 -3.58
C ARG A 35 -13.82 22.49 -4.93
N ASN A 36 -12.65 23.03 -5.18
CA ASN A 36 -12.26 23.44 -6.51
C ASN A 36 -12.22 22.19 -7.39
N LEU A 37 -12.95 22.17 -8.49
CA LEU A 37 -12.85 21.09 -9.46
C LEU A 37 -11.41 21.00 -9.98
N PRO A 38 -10.86 19.80 -10.15
CA PRO A 38 -9.56 19.62 -10.79
C PRO A 38 -9.60 20.11 -12.24
N PRO A 39 -8.48 20.34 -12.89
CA PRO A 39 -8.41 20.89 -14.26
C PRO A 39 -9.23 20.13 -15.29
N SER A 40 -9.33 18.81 -15.20
CA SER A 40 -10.17 17.98 -16.08
C SER A 40 -11.67 18.15 -15.83
N GLY A 41 -12.07 18.62 -14.66
CA GLY A 41 -13.46 18.64 -14.21
C GLY A 41 -14.02 17.26 -13.84
N VAL A 42 -13.16 16.23 -13.79
CA VAL A 42 -13.54 14.84 -13.49
C VAL A 42 -13.43 14.59 -11.99
N LEU A 43 -14.30 13.75 -11.47
CA LEU A 43 -14.37 13.35 -10.06
C LEU A 43 -14.37 11.84 -9.95
N ASN A 44 -13.91 11.32 -8.79
CA ASN A 44 -13.70 9.89 -8.57
C ASN A 44 -12.70 9.30 -9.58
N ARG A 45 -11.52 9.85 -9.59
CA ARG A 45 -10.47 9.51 -10.55
C ARG A 45 -9.61 8.34 -10.08
N VAL A 46 -9.22 7.49 -11.01
CA VAL A 46 -8.28 6.39 -10.78
C VAL A 46 -6.99 6.68 -11.54
N LEU A 47 -5.90 6.89 -10.82
CA LEU A 47 -4.56 7.03 -11.38
C LEU A 47 -4.01 5.67 -11.76
N ILE A 48 -3.32 5.59 -12.88
CA ILE A 48 -2.75 4.35 -13.41
C ILE A 48 -1.25 4.57 -13.66
N ALA A 49 -0.41 3.70 -13.11
CA ALA A 49 0.98 3.60 -13.50
C ALA A 49 1.08 2.76 -14.78
N GLU A 50 1.40 3.40 -15.88
CA GLU A 50 1.48 2.77 -17.20
C GLU A 50 2.93 2.76 -17.69
N GLN A 51 3.41 1.58 -18.07
CA GLN A 51 4.66 1.41 -18.80
C GLN A 51 4.35 1.29 -20.28
N ASN A 52 4.82 2.26 -21.08
CA ASN A 52 4.60 2.26 -22.52
C ASN A 52 5.89 1.87 -23.26
N PRO A 53 6.00 0.62 -23.75
CA PRO A 53 7.21 0.17 -24.44
C PRO A 53 7.47 0.90 -25.76
N SER A 54 6.44 1.46 -26.40
CA SER A 54 6.62 2.21 -27.67
C SER A 54 7.21 3.60 -27.46
N ALA A 55 7.19 4.14 -26.24
CA ALA A 55 7.74 5.44 -25.88
C ALA A 55 9.18 5.36 -25.32
N PHE A 56 9.92 4.30 -25.54
CA PHE A 56 11.32 4.11 -25.14
C PHE A 56 11.60 4.52 -23.70
N ALA A 57 11.10 3.73 -22.75
CA ALA A 57 11.30 3.93 -21.33
C ALA A 57 10.68 5.21 -20.76
N SER A 58 9.86 5.95 -21.47
CA SER A 58 8.95 6.91 -20.87
C SER A 58 7.71 6.17 -20.40
N GLY A 59 7.36 6.35 -19.13
CA GLY A 59 6.07 5.93 -18.62
C GLY A 59 5.03 7.02 -18.84
N ALA A 60 3.78 6.67 -18.61
CA ALA A 60 2.68 7.63 -18.55
C ALA A 60 1.91 7.48 -17.24
N LEU A 61 1.26 8.53 -16.81
CA LEU A 61 0.29 8.49 -15.73
C LEU A 61 -1.08 8.96 -16.26
N PRO A 62 -1.82 8.10 -16.95
CA PRO A 62 -3.21 8.35 -17.26
C PRO A 62 -4.08 8.21 -16.00
N PHE A 63 -5.26 8.81 -16.03
CA PHE A 63 -6.31 8.57 -15.04
C PHE A 63 -7.66 8.45 -15.70
N ASP A 64 -8.55 7.70 -15.08
CA ASP A 64 -9.91 7.41 -15.55
C ASP A 64 -10.97 8.02 -14.65
N ASP A 65 -12.16 8.32 -15.22
CA ASP A 65 -13.33 8.78 -14.50
C ASP A 65 -14.18 7.58 -14.01
N ALA A 66 -13.92 7.13 -12.80
CA ALA A 66 -14.63 5.99 -12.22
C ALA A 66 -16.14 6.23 -12.02
N PHE A 67 -16.61 7.48 -12.00
CA PHE A 67 -18.03 7.76 -11.90
C PHE A 67 -18.78 7.49 -13.21
N TYR A 68 -18.12 7.69 -14.35
CA TYR A 68 -18.68 7.57 -15.68
C TYR A 68 -18.19 6.36 -16.48
N ASP A 69 -17.43 5.47 -15.90
CA ASP A 69 -16.86 4.32 -16.59
C ASP A 69 -17.88 3.54 -17.45
N ILE A 70 -19.07 3.29 -16.90
CA ILE A 70 -20.18 2.61 -17.61
C ILE A 70 -20.63 3.37 -18.86
N ARG A 71 -20.46 4.69 -18.90
CA ARG A 71 -20.88 5.54 -20.01
C ARG A 71 -19.76 5.85 -20.99
N HIS A 72 -18.53 5.87 -20.52
CA HIS A 72 -17.38 6.36 -21.26
C HIS A 72 -16.48 5.25 -21.79
N ALA A 73 -16.54 4.03 -21.28
CA ALA A 73 -15.73 2.93 -21.73
C ALA A 73 -15.95 2.55 -23.22
N TYR A 74 -17.06 2.98 -23.83
CA TYR A 74 -17.26 2.88 -25.29
C TYR A 74 -16.37 3.82 -26.10
N ASN A 75 -15.81 4.85 -25.47
CA ASN A 75 -14.90 5.79 -26.10
C ASN A 75 -13.62 5.85 -25.22
N ALA A 76 -12.74 4.90 -25.45
CA ALA A 76 -11.44 4.83 -24.76
C ALA A 76 -10.64 6.14 -24.79
N SER A 77 -10.96 7.06 -25.69
CA SER A 77 -10.31 8.35 -25.82
C SER A 77 -10.98 9.49 -25.04
N SER A 78 -12.17 9.30 -24.49
CA SER A 78 -12.93 10.40 -23.86
C SER A 78 -13.01 10.34 -22.34
N GLY A 79 -12.63 9.22 -21.72
CA GLY A 79 -12.61 9.03 -20.28
C GLY A 79 -11.19 9.03 -19.68
N GLN A 80 -10.16 9.04 -20.51
CA GLN A 80 -8.77 9.02 -20.09
C GLN A 80 -8.15 10.41 -20.18
N PHE A 81 -7.45 10.78 -19.12
CA PHE A 81 -6.71 12.02 -18.98
C PHE A 81 -5.28 11.67 -18.61
N THR A 82 -4.37 12.62 -18.64
CA THR A 82 -2.98 12.40 -18.27
C THR A 82 -2.51 13.43 -17.25
N ILE A 83 -1.66 12.99 -16.32
CA ILE A 83 -0.99 13.88 -15.39
C ILE A 83 0.01 14.76 -16.14
N ALA A 84 -0.12 16.07 -16.01
CA ALA A 84 0.74 17.03 -16.69
C ALA A 84 2.16 17.04 -16.09
N GLY A 85 3.16 17.16 -16.96
CA GLY A 85 4.57 17.29 -16.56
C GLY A 85 5.21 16.01 -16.02
N PHE A 86 4.57 14.85 -16.17
CA PHE A 86 5.17 13.58 -15.80
C PHE A 86 6.31 13.22 -16.77
N SER A 87 7.48 12.95 -16.21
CA SER A 87 8.71 12.63 -16.95
C SER A 87 9.42 11.38 -16.42
N GLY A 88 8.87 10.73 -15.40
CA GLY A 88 9.40 9.49 -14.83
C GLY A 88 9.41 8.36 -15.86
N LYS A 89 10.37 7.46 -15.73
CA LYS A 89 10.54 6.33 -16.66
C LYS A 89 10.16 5.04 -15.98
N LEU A 90 9.34 4.23 -16.64
CA LEU A 90 8.86 2.95 -16.14
C LEU A 90 8.27 3.07 -14.73
N PRO A 91 7.12 3.75 -14.55
CA PRO A 91 6.47 3.83 -13.26
C PRO A 91 6.08 2.43 -12.79
N LEU A 92 6.42 2.10 -11.54
CA LEU A 92 6.27 0.76 -10.99
C LEU A 92 5.17 0.68 -9.94
N THR A 93 5.12 1.64 -9.03
CA THR A 93 4.15 1.61 -7.93
C THR A 93 3.73 3.01 -7.52
N ILE A 94 2.50 3.11 -7.06
CA ILE A 94 1.88 4.34 -6.57
C ILE A 94 1.61 4.18 -5.08
N GLU A 95 2.15 5.08 -4.28
CA GLU A 95 1.79 5.24 -2.88
C GLU A 95 0.84 6.43 -2.78
N ASN A 96 -0.41 6.16 -2.43
CA ASN A 96 -1.44 7.20 -2.35
C ASN A 96 -1.21 8.11 -1.14
N LEU A 97 -1.49 9.40 -1.27
CA LEU A 97 -1.28 10.44 -0.26
C LEU A 97 -2.59 11.21 -0.04
N PRO A 98 -3.65 10.56 0.50
CA PRO A 98 -5.00 11.14 0.49
C PRO A 98 -5.09 12.49 1.21
N GLU A 99 -4.45 12.66 2.37
CA GLU A 99 -4.47 13.93 3.10
C GLU A 99 -3.75 15.07 2.38
N GLN A 100 -2.85 14.73 1.46
CA GLN A 100 -2.14 15.70 0.62
C GLN A 100 -2.81 15.89 -0.75
N GLU A 101 -3.92 15.20 -1.00
CA GLU A 101 -4.56 15.14 -2.32
C GLU A 101 -3.52 14.84 -3.42
N GLY A 102 -2.73 13.79 -3.19
CA GLY A 102 -1.60 13.48 -4.04
C GLY A 102 -1.21 12.01 -4.05
N GLY A 103 -0.19 11.70 -4.84
CA GLY A 103 0.43 10.39 -4.91
C GLY A 103 1.95 10.49 -5.08
N ALA A 104 2.64 9.48 -4.59
CA ALA A 104 4.07 9.29 -4.81
C ALA A 104 4.26 8.11 -5.76
N VAL A 105 4.86 8.34 -6.91
CA VAL A 105 5.07 7.33 -7.96
C VAL A 105 6.55 7.03 -8.09
N TYR A 106 6.93 5.79 -7.82
CA TYR A 106 8.29 5.35 -8.05
C TYR A 106 8.49 4.93 -9.50
N ASN A 107 9.55 5.43 -10.11
CA ASN A 107 9.92 5.20 -11.48
C ASN A 107 11.21 4.36 -11.52
N GLU A 108 11.11 3.08 -11.86
CA GLU A 108 12.26 2.18 -11.83
C GLU A 108 13.27 2.47 -12.95
N GLY A 109 12.81 3.00 -14.08
CA GLY A 109 13.67 3.25 -15.23
C GLY A 109 14.68 4.36 -15.05
N ASP A 110 14.47 5.27 -14.08
CA ASP A 110 15.42 6.33 -13.75
C ASP A 110 15.69 6.47 -12.24
N GLY A 111 15.13 5.59 -11.43
CA GLY A 111 15.32 5.59 -9.98
C GLY A 111 14.78 6.86 -9.31
N SER A 112 13.69 7.40 -9.79
CA SER A 112 13.09 8.62 -9.26
C SER A 112 11.76 8.38 -8.57
N LEU A 113 11.40 9.30 -7.67
CA LEU A 113 10.08 9.39 -7.06
C LEU A 113 9.41 10.68 -7.55
N SER A 114 8.29 10.55 -8.25
CA SER A 114 7.48 11.68 -8.69
C SER A 114 6.37 11.94 -7.70
N ILE A 115 6.30 13.14 -7.15
CA ILE A 115 5.19 13.59 -6.29
C ILE A 115 4.14 14.25 -7.18
N VAL A 116 2.94 13.68 -7.19
CA VAL A 116 1.81 14.11 -8.04
C VAL A 116 0.79 14.85 -7.20
N SER A 117 0.40 16.03 -7.63
CA SER A 117 -0.75 16.74 -7.06
C SER A 117 -2.03 16.33 -7.77
N TYR A 118 -2.94 15.70 -7.06
CA TYR A 118 -4.25 15.30 -7.59
C TYR A 118 -5.15 16.52 -7.85
N ALA A 119 -5.08 17.53 -6.98
CA ALA A 119 -5.83 18.77 -7.15
C ALA A 119 -5.43 19.52 -8.43
N LYS A 120 -4.16 19.42 -8.86
CA LYS A 120 -3.63 20.10 -10.06
C LYS A 120 -3.49 19.18 -11.27
N GLU A 121 -3.68 17.88 -11.07
CA GLU A 121 -3.44 16.85 -12.11
C GLU A 121 -2.06 16.99 -12.77
N SER A 122 -1.06 17.26 -11.95
CA SER A 122 0.29 17.53 -12.44
C SER A 122 1.35 17.09 -11.43
N VAL A 123 2.55 16.81 -11.95
CA VAL A 123 3.71 16.55 -11.10
C VAL A 123 4.11 17.82 -10.35
N SER A 124 4.23 17.73 -9.04
CA SER A 124 4.69 18.83 -8.17
C SER A 124 6.21 18.86 -8.11
N SER A 125 6.85 17.70 -8.05
CA SER A 125 8.31 17.54 -7.97
C SER A 125 8.72 16.12 -8.34
N THR A 126 9.98 15.96 -8.73
CA THR A 126 10.62 14.65 -8.94
C THR A 126 11.93 14.63 -8.18
N VAL A 127 12.13 13.57 -7.39
CA VAL A 127 13.29 13.40 -6.51
C VAL A 127 14.02 12.13 -6.92
N SER A 128 15.33 12.22 -7.08
CA SER A 128 16.14 11.02 -7.30
C SER A 128 16.23 10.19 -6.01
N ILE A 129 15.95 8.91 -6.10
CA ILE A 129 16.18 7.93 -5.04
C ILE A 129 17.57 7.33 -5.27
N PRO A 130 18.51 7.49 -4.31
CA PRO A 130 19.86 6.99 -4.48
C PRO A 130 19.91 5.49 -4.76
N GLY A 131 20.77 5.10 -5.70
CA GLY A 131 21.08 3.71 -6.03
C GLY A 131 20.21 3.07 -7.10
N GLY A 132 19.13 3.71 -7.51
CA GLY A 132 18.21 3.13 -8.51
C GLY A 132 17.65 1.78 -8.08
N PHE A 133 16.81 1.20 -8.92
CA PHE A 133 16.37 -0.17 -8.77
C PHE A 133 17.42 -1.10 -9.39
N SER A 134 18.03 -1.97 -8.59
CA SER A 134 18.66 -3.15 -9.17
C SER A 134 17.61 -4.25 -9.19
N SER A 135 17.27 -4.75 -10.36
CA SER A 135 16.57 -6.02 -10.50
C SER A 135 17.48 -7.11 -9.92
N GLY A 136 17.48 -7.23 -8.59
CA GLY A 136 18.25 -8.24 -7.91
C GLY A 136 17.79 -9.62 -8.34
N THR A 137 18.68 -10.57 -8.30
CA THR A 137 18.39 -12.00 -8.51
C THR A 137 17.66 -12.62 -7.31
N GLU A 138 17.30 -11.79 -6.30
CA GLU A 138 16.64 -12.26 -5.08
C GLU A 138 15.18 -12.66 -5.39
N PRO A 139 14.72 -13.76 -4.82
CA PRO A 139 13.34 -14.19 -5.02
C PRO A 139 12.36 -13.21 -4.36
N SER A 140 11.23 -12.99 -5.02
CA SER A 140 10.05 -12.36 -4.40
C SER A 140 9.77 -13.01 -3.02
N PRO A 141 9.38 -12.24 -2.00
CA PRO A 141 8.92 -10.84 -2.02
C PRO A 141 10.03 -9.79 -1.87
N TYR A 142 11.28 -10.17 -1.93
CA TYR A 142 12.44 -9.31 -1.68
C TYR A 142 12.89 -8.52 -2.92
N ASN A 143 12.25 -8.73 -4.05
CA ASN A 143 12.50 -8.02 -5.28
C ASN A 143 11.67 -6.77 -5.35
N GLY A 144 12.32 -5.65 -5.49
CA GLY A 144 11.68 -4.40 -5.74
C GLY A 144 11.87 -3.39 -4.62
N ILE A 145 11.48 -2.16 -4.91
CA ILE A 145 11.44 -1.11 -3.93
C ILE A 145 10.26 -1.36 -2.98
N SER A 146 10.49 -1.20 -1.69
CA SER A 146 9.43 -1.11 -0.69
C SER A 146 9.15 0.36 -0.42
N LEU A 147 7.95 0.81 -0.71
CA LEU A 147 7.46 2.14 -0.39
C LEU A 147 6.43 2.07 0.73
N THR A 148 6.44 3.11 1.55
CA THR A 148 5.42 3.36 2.58
C THR A 148 5.38 4.84 2.88
N ARG A 149 4.33 5.31 3.53
CA ARG A 149 4.17 6.73 3.85
C ARG A 149 3.58 6.98 5.23
N ASP A 150 3.77 8.18 5.72
CA ASP A 150 2.96 8.81 6.76
C ASP A 150 2.34 10.13 6.23
N LEU A 151 1.85 10.96 7.12
CA LEU A 151 1.22 12.24 6.76
C LEU A 151 2.19 13.28 6.16
N GLY A 152 3.50 13.12 6.31
CA GLY A 152 4.49 14.11 5.88
C GLY A 152 5.60 13.58 5.00
N PHE A 153 5.83 12.26 5.01
CA PHE A 153 6.98 11.65 4.36
C PHE A 153 6.63 10.37 3.61
N VAL A 154 7.38 10.13 2.55
CA VAL A 154 7.45 8.83 1.86
C VAL A 154 8.77 8.18 2.21
N TYR A 155 8.72 6.92 2.57
CA TYR A 155 9.88 6.11 2.93
C TYR A 155 10.11 5.07 1.83
N ALA A 156 11.36 4.89 1.44
CA ALA A 156 11.75 3.94 0.42
C ALA A 156 12.92 3.07 0.90
N ALA A 157 12.72 1.75 0.86
CA ALA A 157 13.78 0.78 1.01
C ALA A 157 14.08 0.15 -0.35
N ASN A 158 15.33 0.29 -0.80
CA ASN A 158 15.80 -0.29 -2.05
C ASN A 158 16.87 -1.33 -1.75
N PRO A 159 16.64 -2.63 -2.01
CA PRO A 159 17.61 -3.69 -1.71
C PRO A 159 18.96 -3.51 -2.39
N GLY A 160 18.99 -2.81 -3.54
CA GLY A 160 20.21 -2.64 -4.32
C GLY A 160 21.20 -1.60 -3.79
N ASN A 161 20.81 -0.71 -2.89
CA ASN A 161 21.65 0.43 -2.53
C ASN A 161 22.03 0.58 -1.05
N HIS A 162 21.53 -0.29 -0.19
CA HIS A 162 21.89 -0.30 1.24
C HIS A 162 21.48 0.97 2.02
N VAL A 163 20.53 1.75 1.53
CA VAL A 163 20.07 2.96 2.17
C VAL A 163 18.55 3.01 2.24
N ILE A 164 18.05 3.69 3.25
CA ILE A 164 16.67 4.11 3.36
C ILE A 164 16.58 5.57 2.96
N SER A 165 15.72 5.86 2.01
CA SER A 165 15.41 7.24 1.60
C SER A 165 14.13 7.69 2.27
N VAL A 166 14.13 8.89 2.85
CA VAL A 166 12.96 9.54 3.44
C VAL A 166 12.72 10.84 2.68
N VAL A 167 11.57 10.97 2.04
CA VAL A 167 11.25 12.10 1.15
C VAL A 167 10.09 12.89 1.73
N ASN A 168 10.29 14.19 1.91
CA ASN A 168 9.23 15.08 2.36
C ASN A 168 8.22 15.32 1.24
N GLN A 169 6.93 15.09 1.52
CA GLN A 169 5.84 15.21 0.55
C GLN A 169 5.43 16.67 0.26
N THR A 170 5.57 17.55 1.25
CA THR A 170 4.98 18.90 1.21
C THR A 170 5.94 19.99 0.75
N SER A 171 7.22 19.67 0.63
CA SER A 171 8.25 20.62 0.23
C SER A 171 8.23 20.82 -1.29
N ASN A 172 8.33 22.07 -1.73
CA ASN A 172 8.55 22.39 -3.15
C ASN A 172 9.90 21.83 -3.67
N ASN A 173 10.78 21.45 -2.76
CA ASN A 173 12.05 20.83 -3.06
C ASN A 173 12.28 19.71 -2.02
N PRO A 174 11.62 18.56 -2.17
CA PRO A 174 11.70 17.49 -1.20
C PRO A 174 13.13 17.00 -1.05
N ILE A 175 13.58 16.92 0.19
CA ILE A 175 14.93 16.46 0.54
C ILE A 175 14.87 14.98 0.78
N ALA A 176 15.60 14.20 -0.01
CA ALA A 176 15.86 12.81 0.31
C ALA A 176 16.89 12.75 1.44
N LEU A 177 16.48 12.16 2.58
CA LEU A 177 17.41 11.71 3.60
C LEU A 177 17.88 10.31 3.25
N THR A 178 19.13 9.99 3.51
CA THR A 178 19.67 8.66 3.29
C THR A 178 20.23 8.11 4.60
N LEU A 179 19.63 7.03 5.08
CA LEU A 179 20.10 6.32 6.27
C LEU A 179 20.77 5.02 5.83
N ASN A 180 21.97 4.78 6.31
CA ASN A 180 22.77 3.60 5.92
C ASN A 180 22.27 2.34 6.63
N LEU A 181 21.50 1.54 5.93
CA LEU A 181 20.98 0.24 6.40
C LEU A 181 21.26 -0.84 5.36
N PRO A 182 22.44 -1.43 5.40
CA PRO A 182 22.83 -2.45 4.43
C PRO A 182 21.86 -3.64 4.40
N ASN A 183 21.54 -4.12 3.20
CA ASN A 183 20.60 -5.22 2.95
C ASN A 183 19.16 -4.97 3.48
N ALA A 184 18.78 -3.72 3.63
CA ALA A 184 17.39 -3.37 3.85
C ALA A 184 16.59 -3.66 2.58
N TYR A 185 15.50 -4.44 2.73
CA TYR A 185 14.65 -4.83 1.60
C TYR A 185 13.18 -4.49 1.79
N GLY A 186 12.78 -4.09 2.99
CA GLY A 186 11.41 -3.73 3.28
C GLY A 186 11.32 -2.66 4.35
N ILE A 187 10.27 -1.85 4.28
CA ILE A 187 9.99 -0.78 5.24
C ILE A 187 8.49 -0.63 5.42
N SER A 188 8.06 -0.35 6.64
CA SER A 188 6.68 -0.02 6.97
C SER A 188 6.67 1.07 8.03
N VAL A 189 5.82 2.08 7.91
CA VAL A 189 5.71 3.20 8.85
C VAL A 189 4.37 3.18 9.56
N ASN A 190 4.33 3.60 10.82
CA ASN A 190 3.09 3.73 11.56
C ASN A 190 2.28 4.96 11.11
N PRO A 191 0.94 4.94 11.26
CA PRO A 191 0.05 6.03 10.81
C PRO A 191 0.46 7.42 11.32
N GLY A 192 0.93 7.49 12.55
CA GLY A 192 1.37 8.75 13.15
C GLY A 192 2.76 9.25 12.73
N GLY A 193 3.48 8.51 11.87
CA GLY A 193 4.81 8.89 11.38
C GLY A 193 5.89 8.98 12.46
N THR A 194 5.71 8.32 13.59
CA THR A 194 6.66 8.38 14.71
C THR A 194 7.71 7.31 14.67
N VAL A 195 7.43 6.18 14.00
CA VAL A 195 8.34 5.06 13.84
C VAL A 195 8.12 4.35 12.50
N ALA A 196 9.20 4.06 11.80
CA ALA A 196 9.21 3.13 10.68
C ALA A 196 10.03 1.89 11.06
N LEU A 197 9.56 0.72 10.65
CA LEU A 197 10.27 -0.56 10.83
C LEU A 197 10.90 -0.97 9.52
N VAL A 198 12.19 -1.31 9.56
CA VAL A 198 12.99 -1.71 8.40
C VAL A 198 13.44 -3.15 8.57
N PHE A 199 13.28 -3.94 7.52
CA PHE A 199 13.66 -5.35 7.49
C PHE A 199 14.99 -5.53 6.80
N ILE A 200 15.89 -6.24 7.45
CA ILE A 200 17.26 -6.47 6.99
C ILE A 200 17.52 -7.96 6.89
N GLN A 201 18.01 -8.38 5.74
CA GLN A 201 18.48 -9.73 5.48
C GLN A 201 19.99 -9.85 5.74
N ASN A 202 20.44 -11.05 6.11
CA ASN A 202 21.85 -11.32 6.42
C ASN A 202 22.43 -10.41 7.51
N ALA A 203 21.59 -10.02 8.47
CA ALA A 203 22.04 -9.25 9.61
C ALA A 203 22.90 -10.13 10.52
N THR A 204 24.17 -9.81 10.63
CA THR A 204 24.92 -10.19 11.82
C THR A 204 24.62 -9.17 12.92
N GLN A 205 24.62 -9.58 14.18
CA GLN A 205 24.56 -8.66 15.32
C GLN A 205 25.83 -7.79 15.43
N ALA A 206 26.36 -7.33 14.32
CA ALA A 206 27.53 -6.50 14.31
C ALA A 206 27.15 -5.09 14.73
N SER A 207 27.91 -4.55 15.65
CA SER A 207 27.84 -3.16 16.10
C SER A 207 28.20 -2.14 15.02
N ASN A 208 28.45 -2.59 13.80
CA ASN A 208 28.69 -1.73 12.66
C ASN A 208 28.16 -2.39 11.39
N TYR A 209 27.66 -1.58 10.48
CA TYR A 209 27.06 -1.99 9.22
C TYR A 209 28.04 -2.59 8.20
N ALA A 210 29.34 -2.58 8.50
CA ALA A 210 30.38 -2.83 7.52
C ALA A 210 30.78 -4.29 7.38
N VAL A 211 30.42 -5.17 8.31
CA VAL A 211 30.90 -6.55 8.29
C VAL A 211 29.74 -7.51 8.37
N ARG A 212 29.64 -8.32 7.37
CA ARG A 212 28.70 -9.41 7.35
C ARG A 212 29.41 -10.71 7.14
N ALA A 213 29.35 -11.53 8.16
CA ALA A 213 29.40 -12.94 7.89
C ALA A 213 28.06 -13.30 7.26
N GLU A 214 28.08 -13.84 6.08
CA GLU A 214 26.91 -14.34 5.41
C GLU A 214 26.29 -15.45 6.26
N ASN A 215 25.22 -15.09 6.93
CA ASN A 215 24.30 -16.05 7.50
C ASN A 215 22.96 -15.83 6.81
N PRO A 216 22.67 -16.55 5.73
CA PRO A 216 21.47 -16.38 4.96
C PRO A 216 20.18 -16.63 5.75
N ALA A 217 20.29 -17.19 6.95
CA ALA A 217 19.16 -17.46 7.83
C ALA A 217 18.94 -16.39 8.91
N SER A 218 19.70 -15.29 8.95
CA SER A 218 19.52 -14.27 9.98
C SER A 218 18.82 -13.04 9.44
N PHE A 219 17.72 -12.68 10.10
CA PHE A 219 16.94 -11.49 9.84
C PHE A 219 16.94 -10.59 11.07
N ALA A 220 16.94 -9.28 10.83
CA ALA A 220 16.80 -8.29 11.88
C ALA A 220 15.77 -7.23 11.47
N VAL A 221 15.16 -6.61 12.47
CA VAL A 221 14.31 -5.46 12.31
C VAL A 221 14.94 -4.27 13.03
N TYR A 222 14.98 -3.14 12.36
CA TYR A 222 15.39 -1.87 12.91
C TYR A 222 14.22 -0.89 12.90
N SER A 223 14.23 0.05 13.84
CA SER A 223 13.29 1.17 13.82
C SER A 223 14.00 2.45 13.41
N ILE A 224 13.35 3.23 12.55
CA ILE A 224 13.73 4.60 12.25
C ILE A 224 12.77 5.50 13.03
N VAL A 225 13.33 6.39 13.83
CA VAL A 225 12.54 7.28 14.68
C VAL A 225 12.92 8.72 14.43
N GLN A 226 11.91 9.56 14.19
CA GLN A 226 12.08 11.01 14.17
C GLN A 226 12.24 11.53 15.60
N LEU A 227 13.33 12.24 15.84
CA LEU A 227 13.63 12.75 17.17
C LEU A 227 12.83 14.00 17.50
N THR A 228 12.42 14.15 18.75
CA THR A 228 11.90 15.39 19.29
C THR A 228 12.98 16.49 19.31
N GLN A 229 12.61 17.75 19.36
CA GLN A 229 13.55 18.87 19.34
C GLN A 229 14.62 18.76 20.45
N ALA A 230 14.26 18.29 21.64
CA ALA A 230 15.20 18.09 22.74
C ALA A 230 16.20 16.95 22.45
N GLN A 231 15.74 15.86 21.84
CA GLN A 231 16.55 14.74 21.44
C GLN A 231 17.49 15.09 20.27
N GLN A 232 17.02 15.95 19.34
CA GLN A 232 17.83 16.42 18.21
C GLN A 232 19.08 17.17 18.68
N ALA A 233 18.95 18.02 19.70
CA ALA A 233 20.10 18.73 20.27
C ALA A 233 21.16 17.78 20.85
N ALA A 234 20.73 16.68 21.47
CA ALA A 234 21.63 15.67 22.00
C ALA A 234 22.29 14.84 20.88
N ALA A 235 21.52 14.45 19.86
CA ALA A 235 22.00 13.68 18.71
C ALA A 235 23.00 14.45 17.85
N THR A 236 22.88 15.77 17.74
CA THR A 236 23.80 16.62 16.98
C THR A 236 25.24 16.52 17.51
N ASN A 237 25.40 16.30 18.81
CA ASN A 237 26.71 16.17 19.45
C ASN A 237 27.18 14.73 19.61
N ASN A 238 26.33 13.75 19.31
CA ASN A 238 26.66 12.33 19.45
C ASN A 238 25.94 11.51 18.34
N PRO A 239 26.64 11.14 17.26
CA PRO A 239 26.03 10.36 16.16
C PRO A 239 25.56 8.96 16.60
N ASN A 240 26.09 8.45 17.71
CA ASN A 240 25.62 7.19 18.34
C ASN A 240 24.62 7.46 19.47
N TYR A 241 23.82 8.48 19.34
CA TYR A 241 22.88 8.95 20.33
C TYR A 241 22.05 7.80 20.91
N LEU A 242 22.19 7.59 22.22
CA LEU A 242 21.44 6.59 22.99
C LEU A 242 21.34 5.21 22.33
N GLY A 243 22.42 4.76 21.70
CA GLY A 243 22.47 3.44 21.05
C GLY A 243 21.96 3.42 19.62
N ALA A 244 21.70 4.58 19.03
CA ALA A 244 21.40 4.66 17.59
C ALA A 244 22.58 4.09 16.78
N GLN A 245 22.22 3.38 15.70
CA GLN A 245 23.21 2.83 14.79
C GLN A 245 23.63 3.87 13.73
N ASP A 246 22.73 4.74 13.38
CA ASP A 246 22.94 5.83 12.44
C ASP A 246 21.99 6.98 12.74
N CYS A 247 22.45 8.22 12.54
CA CYS A 247 21.64 9.43 12.65
C CYS A 247 22.01 10.39 11.54
N GLU A 248 21.00 11.16 11.08
CA GLU A 248 21.19 12.28 10.14
C GLU A 248 21.06 13.64 10.85
N PRO A 249 21.97 14.00 11.76
CA PRO A 249 21.85 15.18 12.62
C PRO A 249 21.99 16.48 11.86
N GLN A 250 22.55 16.46 10.66
CA GLN A 250 22.74 17.64 9.80
C GLN A 250 21.48 18.01 9.03
N LYS A 251 20.45 17.15 9.06
CA LYS A 251 19.18 17.34 8.36
C LYS A 251 18.05 17.56 9.35
N GLN A 252 17.05 18.32 8.94
CA GLN A 252 15.87 18.59 9.76
C GLN A 252 14.62 18.09 9.07
N PRO A 253 13.77 17.30 9.71
CA PRO A 253 13.93 16.77 11.07
C PRO A 253 15.08 15.75 11.18
N VAL A 254 15.57 15.52 12.40
CA VAL A 254 16.61 14.51 12.65
C VAL A 254 16.00 13.13 12.79
N TRP A 255 16.53 12.20 12.05
CA TRP A 255 16.15 10.79 12.07
C TRP A 255 17.30 9.93 12.60
N CYS A 256 16.98 8.94 13.43
CA CYS A 256 17.95 7.96 13.89
C CYS A 256 17.42 6.54 13.74
N VAL A 257 18.35 5.60 13.56
CA VAL A 257 18.08 4.17 13.42
C VAL A 257 18.44 3.45 14.71
N PHE A 258 17.52 2.64 15.21
CA PHE A 258 17.71 1.84 16.44
C PHE A 258 17.37 0.36 16.17
N PRO A 259 18.14 -0.59 16.73
CA PRO A 259 17.78 -2.00 16.61
C PRO A 259 16.51 -2.32 17.40
N VAL A 260 15.69 -3.22 16.88
CA VAL A 260 14.57 -3.82 17.61
C VAL A 260 15.08 -5.10 18.29
N SER A 261 14.98 -5.14 19.61
CA SER A 261 15.35 -6.31 20.38
C SER A 261 14.31 -7.41 20.28
N THR A 262 14.71 -8.66 20.46
CA THR A 262 13.79 -9.81 20.55
C THR A 262 13.71 -10.32 21.97
N GLY A 263 12.50 -10.45 22.50
CA GLY A 263 12.21 -11.18 23.73
C GLY A 263 12.37 -12.70 23.54
N ALA A 264 12.33 -13.45 24.61
CA ALA A 264 12.56 -14.89 24.59
C ALA A 264 11.56 -15.69 23.72
N SER A 265 10.39 -15.15 23.45
CA SER A 265 9.32 -15.77 22.67
C SER A 265 9.10 -15.11 21.31
N ALA A 266 10.01 -14.26 20.88
CA ALA A 266 9.93 -13.54 19.62
C ALA A 266 11.12 -13.87 18.71
N SER A 267 10.84 -13.94 17.42
CA SER A 267 11.85 -14.12 16.38
C SER A 267 11.34 -13.51 15.07
N PHE A 268 12.27 -13.21 14.17
CA PHE A 268 11.96 -12.80 12.82
C PHE A 268 12.38 -13.91 11.85
N ASP A 269 11.43 -14.40 11.06
CA ASP A 269 11.66 -15.45 10.08
C ASP A 269 11.17 -14.97 8.69
N HIS A 270 12.05 -14.33 7.95
CA HIS A 270 11.74 -13.70 6.66
C HIS A 270 10.63 -12.65 6.78
N PRO A 271 10.85 -11.59 7.58
CA PRO A 271 9.87 -10.50 7.71
C PRO A 271 9.67 -9.79 6.37
N VAL A 272 8.44 -9.60 5.95
CA VAL A 272 8.09 -9.02 4.63
C VAL A 272 7.36 -7.69 4.73
N LYS A 273 6.62 -7.47 5.79
CA LYS A 273 5.82 -6.27 6.02
C LYS A 273 5.59 -6.08 7.52
N ALA A 274 5.38 -4.85 7.97
CA ALA A 274 4.75 -4.61 9.25
C ALA A 274 3.44 -3.86 9.03
N VAL A 275 2.44 -4.20 9.82
CA VAL A 275 1.18 -3.48 9.89
C VAL A 275 0.99 -2.98 11.31
N PHE A 276 0.44 -1.79 11.44
CA PHE A 276 0.29 -1.15 12.73
C PHE A 276 -1.18 -1.18 13.17
N SER A 277 -1.40 -1.33 14.47
CA SER A 277 -2.76 -1.22 15.00
C SER A 277 -3.31 0.19 14.72
N PRO A 278 -4.63 0.34 14.51
CA PRO A 278 -5.22 1.65 14.18
C PRO A 278 -4.99 2.72 15.25
N ASP A 279 -4.77 2.33 16.51
CA ASP A 279 -4.40 3.23 17.59
C ASP A 279 -2.89 3.54 17.69
N GLY A 280 -2.08 2.94 16.80
CA GLY A 280 -0.64 3.13 16.75
C GLY A 280 0.15 2.51 17.92
N THR A 281 -0.49 1.72 18.79
CA THR A 281 0.14 1.19 20.01
C THR A 281 0.90 -0.12 19.82
N ALA A 282 0.73 -0.78 18.69
CA ALA A 282 1.42 -2.03 18.35
C ALA A 282 1.74 -2.14 16.87
N ALA A 283 2.84 -2.80 16.56
CA ALA A 283 3.15 -3.30 15.23
C ALA A 283 3.11 -4.82 15.21
N TYR A 284 2.69 -5.36 14.08
CA TYR A 284 2.67 -6.78 13.77
C TYR A 284 3.55 -7.01 12.54
N VAL A 285 4.73 -7.59 12.77
CA VAL A 285 5.66 -7.91 11.69
C VAL A 285 5.26 -9.25 11.08
N VAL A 286 4.94 -9.23 9.81
CA VAL A 286 4.54 -10.40 9.02
C VAL A 286 5.80 -11.17 8.64
N ASN A 287 5.96 -12.36 9.18
CA ASN A 287 7.05 -13.27 8.85
C ASN A 287 6.55 -14.34 7.87
N CYS A 288 7.14 -14.34 6.69
CA CYS A 288 6.76 -15.21 5.59
C CYS A 288 7.03 -16.69 5.88
N GLY A 289 8.11 -16.99 6.58
CA GLY A 289 8.46 -18.37 6.95
C GLY A 289 8.71 -19.26 5.72
N PRO A 290 8.07 -20.46 5.68
CA PRO A 290 8.37 -21.47 4.64
C PRO A 290 8.18 -21.00 3.20
N GLU A 291 7.24 -20.12 2.96
CA GLU A 291 6.98 -19.55 1.61
C GLU A 291 8.19 -18.77 1.08
N CYS A 292 8.97 -18.17 1.97
CA CYS A 292 10.17 -17.40 1.65
C CYS A 292 11.47 -18.15 1.97
N GLY A 293 11.41 -19.47 2.20
CA GLY A 293 12.57 -20.27 2.51
C GLY A 293 12.91 -20.39 4.01
N GLY A 294 12.07 -19.84 4.86
CA GLY A 294 12.17 -19.95 6.32
C GLY A 294 11.51 -21.21 6.90
N THR A 295 11.11 -21.14 8.15
CA THR A 295 10.59 -22.28 8.91
C THR A 295 9.18 -22.10 9.43
N THR A 296 8.81 -20.89 9.87
CA THR A 296 7.52 -20.65 10.54
C THR A 296 6.93 -19.31 10.13
N ALA A 297 5.79 -19.37 9.47
CA ALA A 297 4.99 -18.16 9.22
C ALA A 297 4.34 -17.67 10.53
N SER A 298 4.47 -16.39 10.81
CA SER A 298 3.98 -15.80 12.06
C SER A 298 3.79 -14.30 11.97
N LEU A 299 3.11 -13.75 12.97
CA LEU A 299 3.12 -12.31 13.25
C LEU A 299 3.95 -12.07 14.51
N THR A 300 5.00 -11.28 14.41
CA THR A 300 5.77 -10.86 15.58
C THR A 300 5.21 -9.55 16.13
N THR A 301 4.79 -9.54 17.39
CA THR A 301 4.20 -8.37 18.04
C THR A 301 5.27 -7.46 18.64
N ILE A 302 5.19 -6.16 18.34
CA ILE A 302 6.08 -5.11 18.86
C ILE A 302 5.21 -4.02 19.49
N PRO A 303 5.09 -3.92 20.82
CA PRO A 303 4.41 -2.81 21.46
C PRO A 303 5.13 -1.48 21.21
N ILE A 304 4.36 -0.47 20.84
CA ILE A 304 4.83 0.89 20.62
C ILE A 304 4.21 1.77 21.70
N THR A 305 5.01 2.18 22.66
CA THR A 305 4.57 3.00 23.77
C THR A 305 5.34 4.32 23.80
N ALA A 306 4.77 5.35 24.39
CA ALA A 306 5.49 6.62 24.56
C ALA A 306 6.81 6.43 25.32
N SER A 307 6.89 5.47 26.25
CA SER A 307 8.12 5.16 26.99
C SER A 307 9.16 4.45 26.11
N SER A 308 8.74 3.57 25.20
CA SER A 308 9.67 2.88 24.28
C SER A 308 10.26 3.81 23.21
N LEU A 309 9.59 4.93 22.93
CA LEU A 309 10.05 5.95 21.98
C LEU A 309 10.72 7.15 22.67
N ASN A 310 10.79 7.15 24.00
CA ASN A 310 11.41 8.23 24.76
C ASN A 310 12.87 7.93 25.06
N ALA A 311 13.76 8.36 24.21
CA ALA A 311 15.19 8.20 24.39
C ALA A 311 15.79 9.05 25.54
N GLY A 312 15.02 9.92 26.17
CA GLY A 312 15.54 10.86 27.17
C GLY A 312 16.50 11.88 26.54
N THR A 313 16.98 12.82 27.35
CA THR A 313 17.94 13.86 26.92
C THR A 313 19.30 13.74 27.60
N THR A 314 19.40 12.97 28.67
CA THR A 314 20.62 12.80 29.47
C THR A 314 20.74 11.38 29.96
N GLY A 315 21.48 10.54 29.23
CA GLY A 315 21.91 9.22 29.71
C GLY A 315 20.83 8.21 30.06
N GLY A 316 19.58 8.41 29.58
CA GLY A 316 18.51 7.43 29.69
C GLY A 316 18.75 6.20 28.82
N SER A 317 17.97 5.14 29.02
CA SER A 317 17.90 4.03 28.08
C SER A 317 17.47 4.56 26.72
N GLY A 318 18.16 4.19 25.67
CA GLY A 318 17.84 4.57 24.29
C GLY A 318 16.40 4.19 23.88
N ILE A 319 16.02 4.59 22.69
CA ILE A 319 14.78 4.07 22.07
C ILE A 319 14.90 2.54 22.02
N ALA A 320 13.97 1.86 22.68
CA ALA A 320 14.05 0.41 22.87
C ALA A 320 12.70 -0.23 22.53
N LEU A 321 12.49 -0.46 21.23
CA LEU A 321 11.43 -1.34 20.79
C LEU A 321 11.84 -2.79 21.01
N THR A 322 10.94 -3.57 21.57
CA THR A 322 11.18 -4.99 21.87
C THR A 322 10.05 -5.84 21.33
N ALA A 323 10.35 -6.73 20.42
CA ALA A 323 9.44 -7.78 19.97
C ALA A 323 9.15 -8.74 21.13
N GLN A 324 7.86 -9.01 21.41
CA GLN A 324 7.46 -9.77 22.60
C GLN A 324 7.12 -11.22 22.32
N SER A 325 6.35 -11.48 21.27
CA SER A 325 5.85 -12.82 20.98
C SER A 325 5.55 -13.00 19.50
N ASN A 326 5.52 -14.25 19.06
CA ASN A 326 5.03 -14.64 17.76
C ASN A 326 3.63 -15.26 17.87
N ILE A 327 2.72 -14.83 16.99
CA ILE A 327 1.43 -15.49 16.75
C ILE A 327 1.65 -16.38 15.53
N PRO A 328 1.61 -17.72 15.67
CA PRO A 328 1.78 -18.61 14.53
C PRO A 328 0.64 -18.43 13.51
N ILE A 329 0.99 -18.31 12.24
CA ILE A 329 0.04 -18.25 11.13
C ILE A 329 0.10 -19.60 10.38
N PRO A 330 -0.96 -20.42 10.41
CA PRO A 330 -0.86 -21.83 10.01
C PRO A 330 -0.49 -22.05 8.54
N ASN A 331 -0.81 -21.10 7.65
CA ASN A 331 -0.80 -21.38 6.20
C ASN A 331 -0.10 -20.30 5.38
N GLY A 332 0.98 -19.72 5.93
CA GLY A 332 1.75 -18.67 5.27
C GLY A 332 1.28 -17.27 5.59
N ALA A 333 2.17 -16.30 5.43
CA ALA A 333 1.94 -14.90 5.74
C ALA A 333 2.84 -14.01 4.89
N THR A 334 2.30 -13.42 3.83
CA THR A 334 3.06 -12.51 2.94
C THR A 334 2.51 -11.09 2.91
N ASN A 335 1.25 -10.91 3.21
CA ASN A 335 0.63 -9.60 3.29
C ASN A 335 -0.40 -9.57 4.42
N ALA A 336 -0.69 -8.37 4.94
CA ALA A 336 -1.68 -8.21 5.99
C ALA A 336 -2.31 -6.81 5.94
N LEU A 337 -3.58 -6.73 6.40
CA LEU A 337 -4.34 -5.48 6.43
C LEU A 337 -5.32 -5.49 7.62
N PHE A 338 -5.40 -4.37 8.33
CA PHE A 338 -6.31 -4.18 9.44
C PHE A 338 -7.72 -3.74 9.00
N ASN A 339 -8.73 -4.24 9.72
CA ASN A 339 -10.05 -3.64 9.77
C ASN A 339 -10.49 -3.56 11.23
N GLY A 340 -10.42 -2.39 11.80
CA GLY A 340 -10.57 -2.21 13.25
C GLY A 340 -9.56 -3.06 14.03
N ASN A 341 -10.05 -3.92 14.92
CA ASN A 341 -9.20 -4.82 15.72
C ASN A 341 -8.97 -6.20 15.09
N THR A 342 -9.37 -6.36 13.85
CA THR A 342 -9.21 -7.60 13.12
C THR A 342 -8.10 -7.45 12.08
N LEU A 343 -7.13 -8.35 12.10
CA LEU A 343 -6.05 -8.38 11.13
C LEU A 343 -6.29 -9.55 10.16
N TYR A 344 -6.34 -9.24 8.88
CA TYR A 344 -6.45 -10.18 7.79
C TYR A 344 -5.06 -10.44 7.22
N VAL A 345 -4.62 -11.70 7.22
CA VAL A 345 -3.28 -12.11 6.79
C VAL A 345 -3.41 -13.06 5.62
N ALA A 346 -2.90 -12.64 4.46
CA ALA A 346 -2.83 -13.47 3.26
C ALA A 346 -1.47 -14.16 3.16
N GLY A 347 -1.48 -15.39 2.70
CA GLY A 347 -0.28 -16.19 2.46
C GLY A 347 -0.62 -17.48 1.74
N GLN A 348 0.38 -18.32 1.51
CA GLN A 348 0.17 -19.61 0.88
C GLN A 348 1.02 -20.70 1.54
N GLN A 349 0.54 -21.92 1.45
CA GLN A 349 1.19 -23.10 1.97
C GLN A 349 1.56 -24.08 0.85
N TYR A 350 2.80 -24.52 0.84
CA TYR A 350 3.24 -25.55 -0.07
C TYR A 350 2.64 -26.91 0.30
N GLN A 351 2.04 -27.57 -0.68
CA GLN A 351 1.44 -28.90 -0.56
C GLN A 351 2.37 -29.95 -1.17
N ALA A 352 3.08 -30.68 -0.35
CA ALA A 352 4.05 -31.69 -0.81
C ALA A 352 3.40 -32.80 -1.66
N SER A 353 2.11 -33.07 -1.48
CA SER A 353 1.38 -34.10 -2.23
C SER A 353 1.12 -33.72 -3.70
N SER A 354 0.96 -32.45 -3.98
CA SER A 354 0.67 -31.93 -5.35
C SER A 354 1.86 -31.20 -5.96
N GLY A 355 2.84 -30.78 -5.15
CA GLY A 355 3.92 -29.91 -5.58
C GLY A 355 3.49 -28.47 -5.85
N LEU A 356 2.28 -28.08 -5.42
CA LEU A 356 1.70 -26.76 -5.65
C LEU A 356 1.46 -26.04 -4.33
N PHE A 357 1.25 -24.75 -4.40
CA PHE A 357 0.81 -23.95 -3.27
C PHE A 357 -0.72 -23.88 -3.18
N THR A 358 -1.22 -23.65 -1.98
CA THR A 358 -2.62 -23.33 -1.71
C THR A 358 -2.68 -22.04 -0.91
N GLY A 359 -3.46 -21.07 -1.38
CA GLY A 359 -3.59 -19.77 -0.75
C GLY A 359 -4.59 -19.78 0.41
N TYR A 360 -4.29 -19.00 1.44
CA TYR A 360 -5.11 -18.86 2.64
C TYR A 360 -5.16 -17.43 3.13
N LEU A 361 -6.33 -17.06 3.64
CA LEU A 361 -6.56 -15.84 4.41
C LEU A 361 -6.78 -16.24 5.87
N THR A 362 -5.89 -15.85 6.74
CA THR A 362 -6.00 -16.07 8.19
C THR A 362 -6.50 -14.80 8.86
N ILE A 363 -7.55 -14.92 9.65
CA ILE A 363 -8.14 -13.83 10.43
C ILE A 363 -7.62 -13.90 11.86
N VAL A 364 -7.04 -12.81 12.34
CA VAL A 364 -6.44 -12.69 13.67
C VAL A 364 -7.18 -11.63 14.48
N ASN A 365 -7.60 -12.00 15.68
CA ASN A 365 -8.09 -11.06 16.70
C ASN A 365 -6.86 -10.50 17.43
N THR A 366 -6.53 -9.25 17.18
CA THR A 366 -5.29 -8.65 17.70
C THR A 366 -5.33 -8.34 19.19
N PRO A 367 -6.45 -7.89 19.80
CA PRO A 367 -6.51 -7.76 21.26
C PRO A 367 -6.25 -9.05 22.04
N ALA A 368 -6.64 -10.19 21.47
CA ALA A 368 -6.43 -11.50 22.08
C ALA A 368 -5.15 -12.21 21.57
N ASN A 369 -4.53 -11.70 20.50
CA ASN A 369 -3.43 -12.35 19.79
C ASN A 369 -3.74 -13.80 19.39
N THR A 370 -4.94 -14.03 18.87
CA THR A 370 -5.41 -15.38 18.51
C THR A 370 -5.94 -15.44 17.08
N VAL A 371 -5.70 -16.57 16.43
CA VAL A 371 -6.30 -16.87 15.13
C VAL A 371 -7.79 -17.17 15.33
N ALA A 372 -8.64 -16.40 14.66
CA ALA A 372 -10.10 -16.56 14.68
C ALA A 372 -10.62 -17.52 13.61
N GLY A 373 -9.92 -17.63 12.48
CA GLY A 373 -10.28 -18.53 11.39
C GLY A 373 -9.29 -18.46 10.23
N THR A 374 -9.39 -19.45 9.34
CA THR A 374 -8.57 -19.53 8.13
C THR A 374 -9.46 -19.96 6.97
N TYR A 375 -9.36 -19.26 5.85
CA TYR A 375 -10.24 -19.42 4.69
C TYR A 375 -9.42 -19.55 3.42
N PRO A 376 -9.83 -20.38 2.45
CA PRO A 376 -9.12 -20.51 1.18
C PRO A 376 -9.27 -19.23 0.35
N ILE A 377 -8.17 -18.82 -0.28
CA ILE A 377 -8.09 -17.77 -1.29
C ILE A 377 -7.26 -18.27 -2.47
N SER A 378 -7.01 -17.43 -3.48
CA SER A 378 -6.03 -17.76 -4.52
C SER A 378 -4.66 -18.01 -3.91
N ASP A 379 -3.88 -18.88 -4.52
CA ASP A 379 -2.45 -19.00 -4.26
C ASP A 379 -1.66 -17.87 -4.97
N GLY A 380 -0.36 -17.94 -4.95
CA GLY A 380 0.55 -16.98 -5.53
C GLY A 380 1.03 -15.92 -4.53
N LEU A 381 1.77 -14.96 -5.04
CA LEU A 381 2.35 -13.88 -4.24
C LEU A 381 1.28 -12.79 -4.03
N HIS A 382 0.81 -12.65 -2.80
CA HIS A 382 -0.23 -11.69 -2.44
C HIS A 382 0.34 -10.27 -2.33
N ASN A 383 0.35 -9.55 -3.44
CA ASN A 383 1.02 -8.24 -3.54
C ASN A 383 0.19 -7.09 -2.98
N ARG A 384 -1.12 -7.15 -3.14
CA ARG A 384 -2.02 -6.05 -2.79
C ARG A 384 -3.23 -6.56 -2.03
N MET A 385 -3.64 -5.82 -1.00
CA MET A 385 -4.89 -6.05 -0.26
C MET A 385 -5.57 -4.71 -0.05
N VAL A 386 -6.87 -4.61 -0.37
CA VAL A 386 -7.66 -3.38 -0.25
C VAL A 386 -9.08 -3.72 0.19
N PHE A 387 -9.64 -2.98 1.16
CA PHE A 387 -11.06 -3.08 1.47
C PHE A 387 -11.89 -2.27 0.48
N GLY A 388 -12.98 -2.87 0.01
CA GLY A 388 -13.99 -2.20 -0.81
C GLY A 388 -15.32 -2.11 -0.11
N ASP A 389 -16.27 -1.46 -0.77
CA ASP A 389 -17.65 -1.40 -0.28
C ASP A 389 -18.26 -2.81 -0.08
N ASN A 390 -19.42 -2.89 0.59
CA ASN A 390 -20.20 -4.11 0.79
C ASN A 390 -19.45 -5.22 1.56
N ASN A 391 -18.59 -4.85 2.51
CA ASN A 391 -17.79 -5.78 3.32
C ASN A 391 -16.89 -6.69 2.46
N THR A 392 -16.28 -6.17 1.42
CA THR A 392 -15.35 -6.93 0.58
C THR A 392 -13.91 -6.59 0.90
N LEU A 393 -13.06 -7.61 0.89
CA LEU A 393 -11.61 -7.51 0.89
C LEU A 393 -11.11 -8.08 -0.44
N TRP A 394 -10.36 -7.26 -1.17
CA TRP A 394 -9.78 -7.63 -2.46
C TRP A 394 -8.31 -7.92 -2.30
N ILE A 395 -7.86 -9.03 -2.89
CA ILE A 395 -6.50 -9.54 -2.77
C ILE A 395 -5.99 -9.86 -4.17
N GLY A 396 -4.95 -9.15 -4.59
CA GLY A 396 -4.24 -9.38 -5.83
C GLY A 396 -3.06 -10.31 -5.62
N SER A 397 -2.90 -11.29 -6.50
CA SER A 397 -1.75 -12.18 -6.47
C SER A 397 -1.13 -12.34 -7.85
N SER A 398 0.19 -12.43 -7.89
CA SER A 398 0.96 -12.87 -9.05
C SER A 398 1.40 -14.32 -8.87
N GLN A 399 1.70 -15.01 -10.00
CA GLN A 399 2.15 -16.40 -10.02
C GLN A 399 1.16 -17.41 -9.41
N CYS A 400 -0.13 -17.14 -9.57
CA CYS A 400 -1.20 -18.05 -9.15
C CYS A 400 -1.24 -19.29 -10.04
N ASN A 401 -1.27 -20.49 -9.44
CA ASN A 401 -1.23 -21.77 -10.16
C ASN A 401 -2.58 -22.19 -10.75
N GLN A 402 -3.40 -21.24 -11.16
CA GLN A 402 -4.75 -21.45 -11.67
C GLN A 402 -4.98 -20.68 -12.97
N GLY A 403 -6.02 -21.09 -13.70
CA GLY A 403 -6.52 -20.40 -14.87
C GLY A 403 -5.73 -20.61 -16.16
N VAL A 404 -6.23 -19.99 -17.23
CA VAL A 404 -5.71 -20.14 -18.60
C VAL A 404 -4.31 -19.57 -18.76
N ARG A 405 -4.03 -18.44 -18.11
CA ARG A 405 -2.71 -17.79 -18.18
C ARG A 405 -1.61 -18.65 -17.57
N TYR A 406 -1.89 -19.29 -16.44
CA TYR A 406 -0.96 -20.27 -15.86
C TYR A 406 -0.69 -21.43 -16.81
N GLN A 407 -1.73 -22.00 -17.46
CA GLN A 407 -1.55 -23.06 -18.44
C GLN A 407 -0.71 -22.62 -19.65
N GLN A 408 -0.90 -21.39 -20.13
CA GLN A 408 -0.10 -20.81 -21.18
C GLN A 408 1.38 -20.65 -20.78
N ALA A 409 1.62 -20.16 -19.55
CA ALA A 409 2.97 -20.02 -19.00
C ALA A 409 3.66 -21.39 -18.85
N GLN A 410 2.94 -22.43 -18.38
CA GLN A 410 3.44 -23.80 -18.31
C GLN A 410 3.76 -24.38 -19.69
N ALA A 411 3.05 -23.94 -20.72
CA ALA A 411 3.34 -24.30 -22.12
C ALA A 411 4.50 -23.47 -22.74
N GLY A 412 5.15 -22.61 -21.95
CA GLY A 412 6.30 -21.82 -22.36
C GLY A 412 5.97 -20.45 -22.93
N ALA A 413 4.72 -19.99 -22.84
CA ALA A 413 4.37 -18.63 -23.22
C ALA A 413 4.87 -17.64 -22.14
N ASN A 414 5.46 -16.54 -22.58
CA ASN A 414 5.85 -15.44 -21.68
C ASN A 414 4.63 -14.53 -21.44
N VAL A 415 3.74 -14.96 -20.57
CA VAL A 415 2.52 -14.23 -20.20
C VAL A 415 2.47 -14.05 -18.67
N PRO A 416 2.10 -12.87 -18.18
CA PRO A 416 1.82 -12.68 -16.75
C PRO A 416 0.64 -13.58 -16.33
N PHE A 417 0.76 -14.24 -15.20
CA PHE A 417 -0.30 -15.09 -14.67
C PHE A 417 -0.46 -14.85 -13.16
N GLY A 418 -1.69 -14.77 -12.73
CA GLY A 418 -2.05 -14.47 -11.36
C GLY A 418 -3.55 -14.55 -11.18
N CYS A 419 -4.03 -14.07 -10.03
CA CYS A 419 -5.43 -14.13 -9.65
C CYS A 419 -5.86 -12.86 -8.90
N ILE A 420 -7.16 -12.62 -8.91
CA ILE A 420 -7.84 -11.73 -7.97
C ILE A 420 -8.75 -12.56 -7.09
N THR A 421 -8.67 -12.36 -5.79
CA THR A 421 -9.63 -12.87 -4.82
C THR A 421 -10.47 -11.73 -4.26
N MET A 422 -11.79 -11.87 -4.29
CA MET A 422 -12.72 -11.07 -3.49
C MET A 422 -13.18 -11.93 -2.32
N PHE A 423 -12.90 -11.49 -1.10
CA PHE A 423 -13.36 -12.13 0.12
C PHE A 423 -14.45 -11.30 0.77
N ASN A 424 -15.60 -11.89 1.02
CA ASN A 424 -16.68 -11.22 1.77
C ASN A 424 -16.46 -11.44 3.27
N THR A 425 -16.15 -10.36 3.98
CA THR A 425 -15.80 -10.40 5.41
C THR A 425 -16.99 -10.65 6.33
N ALA A 426 -18.23 -10.47 5.84
CA ALA A 426 -19.44 -10.74 6.62
C ALA A 426 -19.85 -12.22 6.56
N SER A 427 -19.67 -12.86 5.40
CA SER A 427 -20.02 -14.27 5.20
C SER A 427 -18.82 -15.22 5.25
N ASN A 428 -17.60 -14.68 5.26
CA ASN A 428 -16.34 -15.44 5.16
C ASN A 428 -16.27 -16.31 3.90
N THR A 429 -16.74 -15.78 2.76
CA THR A 429 -16.79 -16.48 1.48
C THR A 429 -15.81 -15.85 0.50
N SER A 430 -15.01 -16.68 -0.16
CA SER A 430 -14.04 -16.26 -1.19
C SER A 430 -14.60 -16.51 -2.58
N TYR A 431 -14.29 -15.58 -3.49
CA TYR A 431 -14.53 -15.69 -4.93
C TYR A 431 -13.22 -15.41 -5.64
N ILE A 432 -12.80 -16.25 -6.57
CA ILE A 432 -11.50 -16.16 -7.24
C ILE A 432 -11.73 -15.98 -8.74
N ASP A 433 -11.05 -14.98 -9.33
CA ASP A 433 -10.87 -14.85 -10.77
C ASP A 433 -9.39 -15.13 -11.12
N ALA A 434 -9.17 -16.01 -12.10
CA ALA A 434 -7.85 -16.50 -12.50
C ALA A 434 -7.63 -16.39 -14.02
N TYR A 435 -8.44 -15.60 -14.72
CA TYR A 435 -8.46 -15.61 -16.18
C TYR A 435 -7.63 -14.50 -16.83
N LEU A 436 -7.46 -13.37 -16.16
CA LEU A 436 -6.96 -12.15 -16.79
C LEU A 436 -5.49 -11.89 -16.57
N GLY A 437 -4.88 -12.52 -15.59
CA GLY A 437 -3.46 -12.42 -15.31
C GLY A 437 -3.17 -12.03 -13.86
N ASP A 438 -1.96 -11.57 -13.60
CA ASP A 438 -1.50 -11.13 -12.29
C ASP A 438 -2.22 -9.87 -11.82
N GLY A 439 -2.71 -9.89 -10.59
CA GLY A 439 -3.29 -8.73 -9.92
C GLY A 439 -2.21 -7.92 -9.23
N THR A 440 -1.72 -6.86 -9.88
CA THR A 440 -0.60 -6.04 -9.37
C THR A 440 -1.04 -4.78 -8.66
N GLY A 441 -2.12 -4.15 -9.08
CA GLY A 441 -2.71 -2.97 -8.47
C GLY A 441 -4.21 -3.14 -8.21
N ILE A 442 -4.71 -2.55 -7.14
CA ILE A 442 -6.13 -2.54 -6.79
C ILE A 442 -6.49 -1.16 -6.25
N ALA A 443 -7.55 -0.56 -6.79
CA ALA A 443 -8.13 0.69 -6.31
C ALA A 443 -9.63 0.51 -6.06
N ALA A 444 -10.04 0.50 -4.81
CA ALA A 444 -11.44 0.48 -4.43
C ALA A 444 -12.01 1.91 -4.45
N ILE A 445 -13.14 2.10 -5.12
CA ILE A 445 -13.78 3.40 -5.26
C ILE A 445 -14.90 3.49 -4.24
N THR A 446 -14.57 4.01 -3.08
CA THR A 446 -15.47 4.10 -1.93
C THR A 446 -16.76 4.83 -2.27
N GLY A 447 -17.90 4.23 -1.96
CA GLY A 447 -19.24 4.75 -2.20
C GLY A 447 -19.78 4.55 -3.60
N LEU A 448 -19.00 3.98 -4.54
CA LEU A 448 -19.46 3.63 -5.88
C LEU A 448 -19.68 2.13 -6.08
N GLY A 449 -19.30 1.32 -5.12
CA GLY A 449 -19.41 -0.14 -5.20
C GLY A 449 -18.57 -0.77 -6.32
N LYS A 450 -17.41 -0.15 -6.62
CA LYS A 450 -16.52 -0.54 -7.71
C LYS A 450 -15.10 -0.76 -7.23
N VAL A 451 -14.41 -1.65 -7.92
CA VAL A 451 -12.96 -1.87 -7.75
C VAL A 451 -12.31 -1.92 -9.11
N TYR A 452 -11.27 -1.13 -9.27
CA TYR A 452 -10.35 -1.17 -10.41
C TYR A 452 -9.18 -2.08 -10.07
N THR A 453 -8.80 -2.92 -11.01
CA THR A 453 -7.63 -3.81 -10.86
C THR A 453 -6.73 -3.72 -12.07
N THR A 454 -5.42 -3.82 -11.86
CA THR A 454 -4.48 -4.07 -12.94
C THR A 454 -4.22 -5.57 -13.04
N GLU A 455 -4.66 -6.18 -14.11
CA GLU A 455 -4.52 -7.63 -14.34
C GLU A 455 -3.90 -7.90 -15.70
N GLY A 456 -2.79 -8.64 -15.72
CA GLY A 456 -2.10 -8.97 -16.95
C GLY A 456 -1.71 -7.78 -17.80
N GLY A 457 -1.47 -6.63 -17.17
CA GLY A 457 -1.08 -5.38 -17.83
C GLY A 457 -2.23 -4.54 -18.38
N GLN A 458 -3.47 -4.86 -18.06
CA GLN A 458 -4.66 -4.09 -18.44
C GLN A 458 -5.46 -3.68 -17.20
N ILE A 459 -6.41 -2.78 -17.37
CA ILE A 459 -7.32 -2.33 -16.30
C ILE A 459 -8.66 -3.02 -16.45
N TYR A 460 -9.15 -3.61 -15.35
CA TYR A 460 -10.47 -4.22 -15.25
C TYR A 460 -11.27 -3.60 -14.11
N ILE A 461 -12.60 -3.68 -14.22
CA ILE A 461 -13.52 -3.04 -13.29
C ILE A 461 -14.54 -4.06 -12.80
N TYR A 462 -14.64 -4.20 -11.48
CA TYR A 462 -15.52 -5.15 -10.83
C TYR A 462 -16.50 -4.48 -9.88
N SER A 463 -17.66 -5.13 -9.69
CA SER A 463 -18.61 -4.77 -8.65
C SER A 463 -18.17 -5.33 -7.30
N THR A 464 -18.31 -4.56 -6.23
CA THR A 464 -18.15 -5.05 -4.85
C THR A 464 -19.32 -5.94 -4.40
N THR A 465 -20.35 -6.13 -5.24
CA THR A 465 -21.46 -7.03 -4.97
C THR A 465 -21.28 -8.32 -5.78
N PRO A 466 -20.94 -9.45 -5.15
CA PRO A 466 -20.79 -10.72 -5.88
C PRO A 466 -22.12 -11.24 -6.38
N SER A 467 -22.06 -12.04 -7.42
CA SER A 467 -23.18 -12.92 -7.81
C SER A 467 -23.09 -14.27 -7.08
N SER A 468 -24.09 -15.10 -7.28
CA SER A 468 -24.06 -16.48 -6.78
C SER A 468 -22.95 -17.33 -7.45
N THR A 469 -22.40 -16.90 -8.56
CA THR A 469 -21.39 -17.61 -9.35
C THR A 469 -19.99 -17.04 -9.24
N GLY A 470 -19.80 -15.87 -8.61
CA GLY A 470 -18.46 -15.30 -8.45
C GLY A 470 -18.39 -13.77 -8.50
N ILE A 471 -17.22 -13.27 -8.79
CA ILE A 471 -16.92 -11.86 -9.00
C ILE A 471 -17.69 -11.37 -10.23
N VAL A 472 -18.27 -10.20 -10.15
CA VAL A 472 -19.05 -9.61 -11.23
C VAL A 472 -18.23 -8.52 -11.92
N SER A 473 -17.86 -8.77 -13.17
CA SER A 473 -17.38 -7.70 -14.04
C SER A 473 -18.51 -6.74 -14.36
N LEU A 474 -18.24 -5.44 -14.31
CA LEU A 474 -19.20 -4.43 -14.73
C LEU A 474 -19.30 -4.38 -16.25
N ASP A 475 -20.45 -3.94 -16.77
CA ASP A 475 -20.57 -3.59 -18.18
C ASP A 475 -19.44 -2.61 -18.52
N ASN A 476 -18.70 -2.83 -19.59
CA ASN A 476 -17.44 -2.15 -19.88
C ASN A 476 -16.37 -2.40 -18.81
N SER A 477 -16.12 -3.65 -18.58
CA SER A 477 -15.23 -4.15 -17.52
C SER A 477 -13.74 -3.85 -17.71
N ASN A 478 -13.37 -3.14 -18.77
CA ASN A 478 -11.96 -2.81 -19.01
C ASN A 478 -11.79 -1.38 -19.52
N VAL A 479 -10.66 -0.78 -19.12
CA VAL A 479 -10.16 0.50 -19.65
C VAL A 479 -8.99 0.19 -20.57
N THR A 480 -9.12 0.55 -21.83
CA THR A 480 -8.05 0.34 -22.81
C THR A 480 -6.95 1.37 -22.59
N ILE A 481 -5.73 0.91 -22.38
CA ILE A 481 -4.53 1.74 -22.25
C ILE A 481 -3.54 1.42 -23.39
N ALA A 482 -2.67 2.37 -23.68
CA ALA A 482 -1.71 2.23 -24.79
C ALA A 482 -0.50 1.35 -24.45
N GLY A 483 -0.21 1.12 -23.18
CA GLY A 483 0.92 0.38 -22.68
C GLY A 483 0.51 -0.78 -21.78
N THR A 484 1.28 -0.96 -20.71
CA THR A 484 1.05 -2.00 -19.69
C THR A 484 0.73 -1.33 -18.37
N ALA A 485 -0.47 -1.55 -17.84
CA ALA A 485 -0.85 -1.12 -16.50
C ALA A 485 -0.09 -1.97 -15.46
N ILE A 486 0.58 -1.31 -14.54
CA ILE A 486 1.37 -1.96 -13.48
C ILE A 486 0.73 -1.76 -12.12
N ASP A 487 0.21 -0.57 -11.83
CA ASP A 487 -0.44 -0.27 -10.56
C ASP A 487 -1.55 0.76 -10.76
N CYS A 488 -2.47 0.85 -9.80
CA CYS A 488 -3.51 1.88 -9.81
C CYS A 488 -3.85 2.33 -8.39
N ALA A 489 -4.32 3.59 -8.26
CA ALA A 489 -4.72 4.19 -7.00
C ALA A 489 -5.93 5.09 -7.15
N TYR A 490 -6.79 5.14 -6.14
CA TYR A 490 -7.95 6.04 -6.10
C TYR A 490 -7.49 7.46 -5.73
N MET A 491 -7.52 8.39 -6.68
CA MET A 491 -7.04 9.76 -6.48
C MET A 491 -7.88 10.58 -5.51
N ASP A 492 -9.17 10.31 -5.43
CA ASP A 492 -10.11 11.06 -4.60
C ASP A 492 -10.51 10.30 -3.33
N ALA A 493 -9.67 9.36 -2.88
CA ALA A 493 -9.83 8.69 -1.61
C ALA A 493 -9.89 9.71 -0.46
N GLY A 494 -10.77 9.49 0.50
CA GLY A 494 -10.67 10.15 1.79
C GLY A 494 -9.43 9.67 2.54
N SER A 495 -9.10 10.29 3.67
CA SER A 495 -8.00 9.80 4.50
C SER A 495 -8.22 8.32 4.82
N ASP A 496 -7.24 7.49 4.58
CA ASP A 496 -7.21 6.06 4.85
C ASP A 496 -8.23 5.18 4.09
N ASP A 497 -8.99 5.75 3.15
CA ASP A 497 -9.99 4.99 2.41
C ASP A 497 -9.38 3.98 1.42
N ASP A 498 -8.16 4.20 0.98
CA ASP A 498 -7.48 3.30 0.05
C ASP A 498 -6.82 2.08 0.72
N ASN A 499 -6.72 2.07 2.05
CA ASN A 499 -6.20 0.95 2.85
C ASN A 499 -4.87 0.34 2.35
N THR A 500 -4.11 1.07 1.56
CA THR A 500 -2.87 0.54 0.97
C THR A 500 -1.67 0.61 1.91
N ILE A 501 -1.82 1.26 3.06
CA ILE A 501 -0.71 1.82 3.80
C ILE A 501 -0.44 1.15 5.14
N TYR A 502 -1.42 0.55 5.76
CA TYR A 502 -1.28 0.07 7.14
C TYR A 502 -1.15 -1.43 7.30
#